data_f80b1365d66f04dd0809e383ddddb000
#
_entry.id   f80b1365d66f04dd0809e383ddddb000
#
_cell.length_a   1.000
_cell.length_b   1.000
_cell.length_c   1.000
_cell.angle_alpha   90.00
_cell.angle_beta   90.00
_cell.angle_gamma   90.00
#
_symmetry.space_group_name_H-M   'P 1'
#
loop_
_entity.id
_entity.type
_entity.pdbx_description
1 polymer ?
#
loop_
_entity_poly.entity_id
_entity_poly.type
_entity_poly.pdbx_seq_one_letter_code
_entity_poly.pdbx_strand_id
1 'polypeptide(L)'
;MDNLPDRPVQPFLSKGVLRLRSALTLGGPVEYRPGEALVDVSAMGGVADDPREVLDRVSKAGDIKIDVDDVDVERARRTGYLRIRFDASVDVIALVRTVNAGVGVRAVVPNTVVRVGSFIADPMRFASGFDADPMRFASAYGADPMRFANSSTARPAAAVTSIGGFPRLTKGPGSPTVAVVDTGTPIIGVPQPSDVDFVGIGAGIRESPDLNADRFLDIAAGHSTFIRTIIQRASPSASMLCVGAIHNDGDGDEVDVADALMLVNDTVADKCQLVVNLSFSGYYLDDVEPPMIAFWIRTLIAQGAVVVAAAGNNGACRKKFPAAMPEVLSVGSVGPCGPSAFSNHGPWVDASAPGEDLVSEFFDHFDGAYEALIPDTVPDIDDFAGSAMWSGTSFSTPAVVGALAELIESHACPAVVAVDQLVRRPGLFRLPDYGVIVNRIF
;
A
#
# COMPACT_ATOMS: atom_id res chain seq x y z
N MET A 1 40.84 6.81 6.29
CA MET A 1 40.36 5.76 7.23
C MET A 1 40.08 6.47 8.53
N ASP A 2 39.00 7.21 8.59
CA ASP A 2 38.59 7.94 9.77
C ASP A 2 37.57 7.10 10.53
N ASN A 3 37.86 6.89 11.80
CA ASN A 3 37.08 6.12 12.75
C ASN A 3 35.63 6.61 12.77
N LEU A 4 34.72 5.80 12.26
CA LEU A 4 33.29 5.92 12.55
C LEU A 4 33.12 5.70 14.06
N PRO A 5 32.47 6.59 14.81
CA PRO A 5 32.20 6.38 16.21
C PRO A 5 31.29 5.16 16.39
N ASP A 6 31.73 4.24 17.26
CA ASP A 6 30.88 3.18 17.83
C ASP A 6 29.61 3.81 18.40
N ARG A 7 28.55 3.88 17.60
CA ARG A 7 27.20 4.12 18.13
C ARG A 7 26.57 2.77 18.42
N PRO A 8 25.99 2.56 19.58
CA PRO A 8 25.21 1.37 19.83
C PRO A 8 24.15 1.30 18.73
N VAL A 9 24.11 0.19 18.01
CA VAL A 9 23.02 -0.15 17.11
C VAL A 9 21.75 -0.06 17.93
N GLN A 10 21.01 1.04 17.79
CA GLN A 10 19.70 1.11 18.38
C GLN A 10 18.86 0.03 17.75
N PRO A 11 18.13 -0.78 18.54
CA PRO A 11 17.29 -1.79 17.97
C PRO A 11 16.33 -1.10 16.99
N PHE A 12 16.22 -1.66 15.84
CA PHE A 12 15.51 -1.38 14.64
C PHE A 12 14.02 -1.07 14.81
N LEU A 13 13.72 -0.05 15.56
CA LEU A 13 12.35 0.36 15.79
C LEU A 13 12.30 1.86 15.54
N SER A 14 11.99 2.25 14.30
CA SER A 14 11.47 3.61 14.08
C SER A 14 10.37 3.88 15.10
N LYS A 15 10.17 5.10 15.51
CA LYS A 15 9.12 5.43 16.50
C LYS A 15 7.73 4.90 16.06
N GLY A 16 7.55 4.55 14.79
CA GLY A 16 6.36 3.90 14.22
C GLY A 16 6.25 2.42 14.59
N VAL A 17 7.34 1.65 14.45
CA VAL A 17 7.35 0.20 14.66
C VAL A 17 7.09 -0.20 16.12
N LEU A 18 7.46 0.63 17.09
CA LEU A 18 7.09 0.44 18.52
C LEU A 18 5.57 0.42 18.75
N ARG A 19 4.77 0.85 17.79
CA ARG A 19 3.31 0.91 17.86
C ARG A 19 2.60 -0.22 17.13
N LEU A 20 3.31 -1.28 16.73
CA LEU A 20 2.70 -2.41 16.03
C LEU A 20 2.70 -3.65 16.91
N ARG A 21 1.62 -4.41 16.84
CA ARG A 21 1.53 -5.77 17.35
C ARG A 21 1.06 -6.70 16.26
N SER A 22 1.56 -7.91 16.28
CA SER A 22 1.11 -8.98 15.41
C SER A 22 0.40 -10.03 16.24
N ALA A 23 -0.78 -10.45 15.82
CA ALA A 23 -1.50 -11.56 16.38
C ALA A 23 -1.62 -12.69 15.38
N LEU A 24 -1.31 -13.92 15.82
CA LEU A 24 -1.60 -15.11 15.04
C LEU A 24 -3.09 -15.44 15.20
N THR A 25 -3.83 -15.39 14.09
CA THR A 25 -5.25 -15.74 14.04
C THR A 25 -5.46 -17.05 13.27
N LEU A 26 -6.69 -17.59 13.24
CA LEU A 26 -6.99 -18.77 12.42
C LEU A 26 -6.71 -18.56 10.93
N GLY A 27 -6.85 -17.31 10.43
CA GLY A 27 -6.50 -16.92 9.06
C GLY A 27 -5.02 -16.63 8.84
N GLY A 28 -4.19 -16.58 9.89
CA GLY A 28 -2.76 -16.21 9.85
C GLY A 28 -2.49 -14.88 10.56
N PRO A 29 -1.29 -14.29 10.41
CA PRO A 29 -0.93 -13.07 11.12
C PRO A 29 -1.74 -11.87 10.65
N VAL A 30 -2.04 -11.00 11.62
CA VAL A 30 -2.65 -9.68 11.43
C VAL A 30 -1.81 -8.68 12.21
N GLU A 31 -1.42 -7.58 11.58
CA GLU A 31 -0.72 -6.48 12.21
C GLU A 31 -1.72 -5.38 12.56
N TYR A 32 -1.58 -4.74 13.72
CA TYR A 32 -2.50 -3.71 14.20
C TYR A 32 -1.83 -2.72 15.13
N ARG A 33 -2.41 -1.52 15.27
CA ARG A 33 -1.99 -0.50 16.23
C ARG A 33 -2.37 -0.94 17.65
N PRO A 34 -1.42 -1.11 18.57
CA PRO A 34 -1.74 -1.42 19.98
C PRO A 34 -2.48 -0.24 20.64
N GLY A 35 -3.50 -0.56 21.43
CA GLY A 35 -4.31 0.45 22.11
C GLY A 35 -5.29 1.19 21.21
N GLU A 36 -5.55 0.70 19.99
CA GLU A 36 -6.51 1.30 19.07
C GLU A 36 -7.47 0.27 18.49
N ALA A 37 -8.73 0.68 18.32
CA ALA A 37 -9.74 -0.10 17.62
C ALA A 37 -10.73 0.83 16.91
N LEU A 38 -11.46 0.29 15.93
CA LEU A 38 -12.53 0.96 15.20
C LEU A 38 -13.86 0.39 15.62
N VAL A 39 -14.81 1.25 15.95
CA VAL A 39 -16.15 0.90 16.40
C VAL A 39 -17.17 1.28 15.35
N ASP A 40 -17.93 0.33 14.85
CA ASP A 40 -19.14 0.59 14.07
C ASP A 40 -20.22 1.16 15.00
N VAL A 41 -20.48 2.46 14.84
CA VAL A 41 -21.42 3.19 15.69
C VAL A 41 -22.82 2.61 15.59
N SER A 42 -23.26 2.26 14.39
CA SER A 42 -24.59 1.71 14.15
C SER A 42 -24.75 0.29 14.71
N ALA A 43 -23.75 -0.56 14.53
CA ALA A 43 -23.73 -1.92 15.06
C ALA A 43 -23.73 -1.92 16.60
N MET A 44 -23.14 -0.90 17.23
CA MET A 44 -23.22 -0.67 18.68
C MET A 44 -24.52 -0.01 19.13
N GLY A 45 -25.46 0.26 18.20
CA GLY A 45 -26.75 0.88 18.50
C GLY A 45 -26.67 2.37 18.78
N GLY A 46 -25.63 3.06 18.30
CA GLY A 46 -25.50 4.50 18.30
C GLY A 46 -25.98 5.14 17.00
N VAL A 47 -25.98 6.45 16.94
CA VAL A 47 -26.30 7.23 15.74
C VAL A 47 -25.08 8.00 15.23
N ALA A 48 -24.99 8.18 13.92
CA ALA A 48 -23.84 8.84 13.31
C ALA A 48 -23.64 10.29 13.77
N ASP A 49 -24.73 11.01 14.13
CA ASP A 49 -24.66 12.39 14.60
C ASP A 49 -24.04 12.52 15.99
N ASP A 50 -24.15 11.49 16.83
CA ASP A 50 -23.46 11.43 18.13
C ASP A 50 -22.72 10.10 18.33
N PRO A 51 -21.53 9.95 17.67
CA PRO A 51 -20.76 8.72 17.77
C PRO A 51 -20.27 8.38 19.19
N ARG A 52 -20.28 9.36 20.12
CA ARG A 52 -19.84 9.13 21.51
C ARG A 52 -20.82 8.33 22.33
N GLU A 53 -22.09 8.22 21.92
CA GLU A 53 -23.10 7.41 22.64
C GLU A 53 -22.70 5.95 22.85
N VAL A 54 -21.80 5.41 21.97
CA VAL A 54 -21.38 4.01 22.05
C VAL A 54 -20.24 3.77 23.04
N LEU A 55 -19.53 4.82 23.50
CA LEU A 55 -18.33 4.70 24.33
C LEU A 55 -18.57 3.95 25.62
N ASP A 56 -19.65 4.27 26.35
CA ASP A 56 -20.00 3.61 27.60
C ASP A 56 -20.29 2.12 27.41
N ARG A 57 -20.89 1.77 26.27
CA ARG A 57 -21.21 0.37 25.93
C ARG A 57 -19.95 -0.43 25.64
N VAL A 58 -19.02 0.14 24.84
CA VAL A 58 -17.73 -0.50 24.54
C VAL A 58 -16.86 -0.59 25.79
N SER A 59 -16.75 0.51 26.54
CA SER A 59 -16.00 0.58 27.79
C SER A 59 -16.46 -0.48 28.80
N LYS A 60 -17.77 -0.58 29.00
CA LYS A 60 -18.37 -1.57 29.90
C LYS A 60 -18.21 -3.00 29.41
N ALA A 61 -18.40 -3.25 28.09
CA ALA A 61 -18.29 -4.59 27.53
C ALA A 61 -16.82 -5.08 27.52
N GLY A 62 -15.87 -4.18 27.33
CA GLY A 62 -14.45 -4.49 27.29
C GLY A 62 -13.72 -4.34 28.62
N ASP A 63 -14.39 -3.80 29.66
CA ASP A 63 -13.76 -3.40 30.94
C ASP A 63 -12.51 -2.53 30.74
N ILE A 64 -12.61 -1.52 29.91
CA ILE A 64 -11.50 -0.62 29.51
C ILE A 64 -11.89 0.84 29.66
N LYS A 65 -10.88 1.68 29.91
CA LYS A 65 -11.01 3.13 29.79
C LYS A 65 -10.72 3.54 28.36
N ILE A 66 -11.62 4.31 27.76
CA ILE A 66 -11.54 4.76 26.37
C ILE A 66 -11.25 6.26 26.33
N ASP A 67 -10.40 6.64 25.38
CA ASP A 67 -10.15 8.02 24.96
C ASP A 67 -10.51 8.21 23.49
N VAL A 68 -11.10 9.38 23.15
CA VAL A 68 -11.54 9.72 21.79
C VAL A 68 -11.35 11.21 21.58
N ASP A 69 -10.71 11.60 20.49
CA ASP A 69 -10.57 13.01 20.12
C ASP A 69 -11.70 13.49 19.18
N ASP A 70 -11.77 14.82 18.99
CA ASP A 70 -12.81 15.45 18.17
C ASP A 70 -12.63 15.12 16.68
N VAL A 71 -11.41 14.86 16.22
CA VAL A 71 -11.13 14.49 14.84
C VAL A 71 -11.71 13.11 14.54
N ASP A 72 -11.56 12.16 15.48
CA ASP A 72 -12.13 10.82 15.34
C ASP A 72 -13.67 10.85 15.37
N VAL A 73 -14.25 11.75 16.17
CA VAL A 73 -15.72 11.96 16.19
C VAL A 73 -16.21 12.52 14.86
N GLU A 74 -15.52 13.51 14.29
CA GLU A 74 -15.92 14.07 13.01
C GLU A 74 -15.78 13.08 11.86
N ARG A 75 -14.70 12.29 11.89
CA ARG A 75 -14.51 11.16 10.95
C ARG A 75 -15.65 10.14 11.07
N ALA A 76 -16.06 9.81 12.30
CA ALA A 76 -17.13 8.86 12.54
C ALA A 76 -18.50 9.35 12.03
N ARG A 77 -18.79 10.65 12.07
CA ARG A 77 -20.00 11.22 11.46
C ARG A 77 -20.07 11.00 9.96
N ARG A 78 -18.92 10.98 9.28
CA ARG A 78 -18.85 10.75 7.83
C ARG A 78 -18.86 9.27 7.45
N THR A 79 -18.21 8.41 8.25
CA THR A 79 -17.95 7.01 7.91
C THR A 79 -18.83 6.01 8.66
N GLY A 80 -19.37 6.40 9.79
CA GLY A 80 -20.03 5.49 10.75
C GLY A 80 -19.06 4.74 11.65
N TYR A 81 -17.74 4.94 11.51
CA TYR A 81 -16.72 4.24 12.29
C TYR A 81 -15.95 5.19 13.20
N LEU A 82 -15.95 4.92 14.50
CA LEU A 82 -15.26 5.71 15.52
C LEU A 82 -13.96 5.03 15.95
N ARG A 83 -12.83 5.69 15.76
CA ARG A 83 -11.56 5.24 16.33
C ARG A 83 -11.56 5.52 17.83
N ILE A 84 -11.31 4.48 18.61
CA ILE A 84 -11.14 4.56 20.06
C ILE A 84 -9.69 4.24 20.44
N ARG A 85 -9.21 4.92 21.49
CA ARG A 85 -7.91 4.67 22.07
C ARG A 85 -8.05 4.21 23.52
N PHE A 86 -7.15 3.32 23.93
CA PHE A 86 -7.11 2.76 25.28
C PHE A 86 -5.67 2.36 25.63
N ASP A 87 -5.44 1.83 26.81
CA ASP A 87 -4.09 1.44 27.24
C ASP A 87 -3.48 0.41 26.27
N ALA A 88 -2.28 0.68 25.76
CA ALA A 88 -1.58 -0.14 24.78
C ALA A 88 -1.17 -1.53 25.32
N SER A 89 -1.26 -1.78 26.64
CA SER A 89 -1.05 -3.10 27.22
C SER A 89 -2.23 -4.05 27.01
N VAL A 90 -3.41 -3.53 26.70
CA VAL A 90 -4.62 -4.33 26.44
C VAL A 90 -4.43 -5.18 25.19
N ASP A 91 -4.83 -6.44 25.26
CA ASP A 91 -4.88 -7.30 24.07
C ASP A 91 -6.07 -6.90 23.19
N VAL A 92 -5.78 -6.19 22.11
CA VAL A 92 -6.79 -5.67 21.17
C VAL A 92 -7.64 -6.79 20.58
N ILE A 93 -7.04 -7.94 20.23
CA ILE A 93 -7.78 -9.05 19.62
C ILE A 93 -8.73 -9.69 20.62
N ALA A 94 -8.29 -9.89 21.87
CA ALA A 94 -9.15 -10.39 22.94
C ALA A 94 -10.30 -9.41 23.23
N LEU A 95 -10.00 -8.11 23.29
CA LEU A 95 -11.00 -7.05 23.47
C LEU A 95 -12.06 -7.08 22.36
N VAL A 96 -11.63 -7.08 21.09
CA VAL A 96 -12.52 -7.11 19.93
C VAL A 96 -13.43 -8.32 19.96
N ARG A 97 -12.88 -9.50 20.27
CA ARG A 97 -13.69 -10.74 20.39
C ARG A 97 -14.70 -10.67 21.54
N THR A 98 -14.29 -10.13 22.67
CA THR A 98 -15.16 -10.00 23.85
C THR A 98 -16.34 -9.07 23.59
N VAL A 99 -16.05 -7.88 23.04
CA VAL A 99 -17.11 -6.89 22.73
C VAL A 99 -18.06 -7.45 21.67
N ASN A 100 -17.53 -7.99 20.56
CA ASN A 100 -18.33 -8.53 19.47
C ASN A 100 -19.20 -9.71 19.92
N ALA A 101 -18.69 -10.59 20.80
CA ALA A 101 -19.47 -11.69 21.37
C ALA A 101 -20.61 -11.16 22.27
N GLY A 102 -20.35 -10.10 23.05
CA GLY A 102 -21.35 -9.48 23.91
C GLY A 102 -22.48 -8.77 23.15
N VAL A 103 -22.16 -8.20 22.00
CA VAL A 103 -23.15 -7.50 21.14
C VAL A 103 -23.82 -8.46 20.16
N GLY A 104 -23.21 -9.61 19.85
CA GLY A 104 -23.72 -10.59 18.90
C GLY A 104 -23.52 -10.23 17.43
N VAL A 105 -22.79 -9.16 17.15
CA VAL A 105 -22.43 -8.69 15.81
C VAL A 105 -20.97 -8.21 15.78
N ARG A 106 -20.39 -8.09 14.59
CA ARG A 106 -19.05 -7.50 14.41
C ARG A 106 -19.13 -5.99 14.50
N ALA A 107 -19.11 -5.45 15.69
CA ALA A 107 -19.22 -4.02 15.96
C ALA A 107 -17.87 -3.34 16.22
N VAL A 108 -16.82 -4.11 16.54
CA VAL A 108 -15.48 -3.58 16.82
C VAL A 108 -14.46 -4.38 16.03
N VAL A 109 -13.50 -3.68 15.44
CA VAL A 109 -12.37 -4.28 14.72
C VAL A 109 -11.05 -3.60 15.15
N PRO A 110 -9.88 -4.27 15.03
CA PRO A 110 -8.59 -3.62 15.27
C PRO A 110 -8.37 -2.48 14.28
N ASN A 111 -7.62 -1.44 14.66
CA ASN A 111 -7.02 -0.52 13.67
C ASN A 111 -5.86 -1.24 12.99
N THR A 112 -6.14 -1.83 11.84
CA THR A 112 -5.24 -2.76 11.16
C THR A 112 -4.21 -2.01 10.33
N VAL A 113 -2.98 -2.54 10.28
CA VAL A 113 -1.88 -1.96 9.52
C VAL A 113 -1.89 -2.49 8.09
N VAL A 114 -1.69 -1.59 7.15
CA VAL A 114 -1.40 -1.87 5.74
C VAL A 114 0.05 -1.54 5.44
N ARG A 115 0.65 -2.25 4.49
CA ARG A 115 2.04 -2.03 4.10
C ARG A 115 2.19 -1.87 2.59
N VAL A 116 3.03 -0.94 2.18
CA VAL A 116 3.56 -0.96 0.82
C VAL A 116 4.39 -2.23 0.66
N GLY A 117 4.40 -2.81 -0.50
CA GLY A 117 5.10 -3.98 -1.00
C GLY A 117 6.18 -4.65 -0.15
N SER A 118 6.10 -4.57 1.18
CA SER A 118 7.06 -5.18 2.06
C SER A 118 6.98 -6.69 1.95
N PHE A 119 7.92 -7.26 1.25
CA PHE A 119 8.28 -8.63 1.42
C PHE A 119 9.02 -8.73 2.78
N ILE A 120 8.28 -8.89 3.87
CA ILE A 120 8.86 -9.50 5.04
C ILE A 120 8.98 -10.98 4.67
N ALA A 121 10.09 -11.36 4.07
CA ALA A 121 10.54 -12.72 4.12
C ALA A 121 10.82 -12.97 5.61
N ASP A 122 9.85 -13.55 6.31
CA ASP A 122 10.16 -14.31 7.50
C ASP A 122 10.87 -15.58 6.98
N PRO A 123 12.22 -15.64 7.04
CA PRO A 123 12.96 -16.82 6.56
C PRO A 123 12.50 -18.08 7.28
N MET A 124 11.94 -17.95 8.48
CA MET A 124 11.40 -19.03 9.30
C MET A 124 10.07 -19.58 8.78
N ARG A 125 9.29 -18.81 7.99
CA ARG A 125 8.03 -19.31 7.41
C ARG A 125 8.23 -20.14 6.16
N PHE A 126 9.26 -19.85 5.35
CA PHE A 126 9.64 -20.74 4.25
C PHE A 126 10.24 -22.04 4.77
N ALA A 127 10.90 -22.03 5.93
CA ALA A 127 11.46 -23.23 6.54
C ALA A 127 10.41 -24.11 7.24
N SER A 128 9.33 -23.57 7.78
CA SER A 128 8.32 -24.34 8.53
C SER A 128 7.28 -25.08 7.68
N GLY A 129 7.22 -24.80 6.38
CA GLY A 129 6.31 -25.47 5.44
C GLY A 129 6.95 -26.59 4.60
N PHE A 130 8.27 -26.64 4.55
CA PHE A 130 9.04 -27.68 3.89
C PHE A 130 10.27 -27.96 4.75
N ASP A 131 10.56 -29.24 5.00
CA ASP A 131 11.81 -29.72 5.63
C ASP A 131 13.06 -29.39 4.76
N ALA A 132 13.15 -28.20 4.20
CA ALA A 132 14.17 -27.78 3.26
C ALA A 132 14.92 -26.56 3.79
N ASP A 133 16.21 -26.72 3.92
CA ASP A 133 17.20 -25.67 4.13
C ASP A 133 16.94 -24.49 3.14
N PRO A 134 16.70 -23.26 3.61
CA PRO A 134 16.49 -22.09 2.77
C PRO A 134 17.56 -21.89 1.70
N MET A 135 18.81 -22.26 2.02
CA MET A 135 19.93 -22.20 1.09
C MET A 135 19.81 -23.24 -0.05
N ARG A 136 19.15 -24.38 0.20
CA ARG A 136 18.89 -25.37 -0.86
C ARG A 136 17.77 -24.98 -1.80
N PHE A 137 16.74 -24.28 -1.28
CA PHE A 137 15.66 -23.78 -2.11
C PHE A 137 16.16 -22.70 -3.09
N ALA A 138 16.98 -21.77 -2.61
CA ALA A 138 17.58 -20.74 -3.42
C ALA A 138 18.53 -21.31 -4.49
N SER A 139 19.32 -22.34 -4.16
CA SER A 139 20.23 -22.98 -5.11
C SER A 139 19.52 -23.86 -6.15
N ALA A 140 18.37 -24.46 -5.82
CA ALA A 140 17.61 -25.32 -6.73
C ALA A 140 16.93 -24.55 -7.87
N TYR A 141 16.63 -23.26 -7.65
CA TYR A 141 16.00 -22.40 -8.66
C TYR A 141 16.95 -21.37 -9.27
N GLY A 142 18.25 -21.44 -8.98
CA GLY A 142 19.23 -20.47 -9.47
C GLY A 142 18.99 -19.05 -8.97
N ALA A 143 18.17 -18.89 -7.93
CA ALA A 143 17.85 -17.60 -7.34
C ALA A 143 18.85 -17.30 -6.22
N ASP A 144 19.48 -16.15 -6.29
CA ASP A 144 20.27 -15.60 -5.19
C ASP A 144 19.32 -15.38 -3.99
N PRO A 145 19.58 -15.96 -2.80
CA PRO A 145 18.79 -15.73 -1.59
C PRO A 145 18.68 -14.23 -1.26
N MET A 146 19.71 -13.48 -1.58
CA MET A 146 19.73 -12.02 -1.43
C MET A 146 18.76 -11.34 -2.39
N ARG A 147 18.44 -11.89 -3.57
CA ARG A 147 17.42 -11.34 -4.46
C ARG A 147 16.01 -11.40 -3.88
N PHE A 148 15.68 -12.43 -3.11
CA PHE A 148 14.38 -12.51 -2.42
C PHE A 148 14.32 -11.59 -1.20
N ALA A 149 15.40 -11.49 -0.44
CA ALA A 149 15.49 -10.56 0.70
C ALA A 149 15.46 -9.10 0.26
N ASN A 150 16.00 -8.79 -0.93
CA ASN A 150 16.09 -7.45 -1.49
C ASN A 150 14.94 -7.06 -2.42
N SER A 151 13.93 -7.90 -2.65
CA SER A 151 12.77 -7.54 -3.47
C SER A 151 11.90 -6.42 -2.84
N SER A 152 12.14 -6.10 -1.58
CA SER A 152 11.43 -5.05 -0.83
C SER A 152 12.14 -3.69 -0.83
N THR A 153 13.38 -3.60 -1.31
CA THR A 153 14.16 -2.36 -1.32
C THR A 153 14.53 -1.92 -2.73
N ALA A 154 14.50 -0.61 -2.94
CA ALA A 154 15.00 0.00 -4.17
C ALA A 154 16.53 -0.19 -4.28
N ARG A 155 17.03 -0.38 -5.49
CA ARG A 155 18.47 -0.48 -5.78
C ARG A 155 18.87 0.58 -6.79
N PRO A 156 20.10 1.10 -6.72
CA PRO A 156 20.61 1.97 -7.75
C PRO A 156 20.49 1.31 -9.13
N ALA A 157 19.99 2.04 -10.11
CA ALA A 157 20.01 1.63 -11.50
C ALA A 157 21.06 2.43 -12.24
N ALA A 158 21.70 1.82 -13.25
CA ALA A 158 22.50 2.59 -14.19
C ALA A 158 21.62 3.71 -14.75
N ALA A 159 22.14 4.95 -14.74
CA ALA A 159 21.40 6.13 -15.15
C ALA A 159 20.66 5.84 -16.47
N VAL A 160 19.36 5.73 -16.39
CA VAL A 160 18.53 5.77 -17.59
C VAL A 160 18.77 7.17 -18.11
N THR A 161 19.47 7.28 -19.27
CA THR A 161 19.66 8.55 -19.97
C THR A 161 18.35 9.28 -19.90
N SER A 162 18.37 10.45 -19.26
CA SER A 162 17.22 11.26 -18.87
C SER A 162 16.09 11.03 -19.84
N ILE A 163 15.02 10.40 -19.36
CA ILE A 163 13.79 10.27 -20.15
C ILE A 163 13.42 11.73 -20.38
N GLY A 164 13.75 12.23 -21.56
CA GLY A 164 13.56 13.63 -21.92
C GLY A 164 12.15 14.00 -21.51
N GLY A 165 11.99 15.13 -20.85
CA GLY A 165 10.76 15.54 -20.20
C GLY A 165 9.57 15.12 -21.06
N PHE A 166 8.64 14.39 -20.45
CA PHE A 166 7.47 13.87 -21.17
C PHE A 166 6.82 15.02 -21.91
N PRO A 167 6.48 14.84 -23.20
CA PRO A 167 5.81 15.89 -23.94
C PRO A 167 4.51 16.21 -23.22
N ARG A 168 4.38 17.43 -22.70
CA ARG A 168 3.13 17.88 -22.11
C ARG A 168 2.06 17.91 -23.19
N LEU A 169 1.18 16.96 -23.15
CA LEU A 169 -0.07 17.06 -23.86
C LEU A 169 -0.96 18.02 -23.06
N THR A 170 -1.51 19.02 -23.73
CA THR A 170 -2.45 19.96 -23.12
C THR A 170 -3.68 19.19 -22.66
N LYS A 171 -4.05 19.35 -21.37
CA LYS A 171 -5.27 18.76 -20.79
C LYS A 171 -6.48 19.12 -21.68
N GLY A 172 -7.12 18.10 -22.26
CA GLY A 172 -8.37 18.23 -22.97
C GLY A 172 -9.56 17.83 -22.09
N PRO A 173 -10.79 18.17 -22.46
CA PRO A 173 -11.98 17.58 -21.85
C PRO A 173 -11.89 16.06 -21.93
N GLY A 174 -11.98 15.36 -20.79
CA GLY A 174 -11.89 13.89 -20.72
C GLY A 174 -10.49 13.34 -20.48
N SER A 175 -9.49 14.18 -20.15
CA SER A 175 -8.18 13.70 -19.69
C SER A 175 -8.31 12.90 -18.40
N PRO A 176 -7.64 11.74 -18.27
CA PRO A 176 -7.71 10.92 -17.07
C PRO A 176 -7.12 11.64 -15.87
N THR A 177 -7.70 11.40 -14.70
CA THR A 177 -7.12 11.75 -13.41
C THR A 177 -6.67 10.48 -12.71
N VAL A 178 -5.45 10.45 -12.23
CA VAL A 178 -4.92 9.34 -11.43
C VAL A 178 -4.59 9.84 -10.04
N ALA A 179 -5.19 9.21 -9.02
CA ALA A 179 -4.82 9.41 -7.64
C ALA A 179 -3.90 8.29 -7.18
N VAL A 180 -2.72 8.63 -6.68
CA VAL A 180 -1.78 7.70 -6.05
C VAL A 180 -1.84 7.92 -4.54
N VAL A 181 -2.38 6.95 -3.81
CA VAL A 181 -2.39 6.94 -2.34
C VAL A 181 -1.25 6.02 -1.90
N ASP A 182 -0.20 6.60 -1.33
CA ASP A 182 1.05 5.87 -1.08
C ASP A 182 1.96 6.62 -0.06
N THR A 183 3.30 6.55 -0.19
CA THR A 183 4.27 7.14 0.74
C THR A 183 4.34 8.68 0.71
N GLY A 184 3.65 9.33 -0.19
CA GLY A 184 3.56 10.79 -0.19
C GLY A 184 4.30 11.46 -1.32
N THR A 185 4.92 12.59 -1.01
CA THR A 185 5.49 13.48 -2.02
C THR A 185 6.98 13.67 -1.79
N PRO A 186 7.81 13.63 -2.84
CA PRO A 186 9.24 13.86 -2.70
C PRO A 186 9.51 15.29 -2.24
N ILE A 187 10.48 15.44 -1.33
CA ILE A 187 10.82 16.72 -0.73
C ILE A 187 11.94 17.42 -1.48
N ILE A 188 12.95 16.68 -1.92
CA ILE A 188 14.21 17.25 -2.44
C ILE A 188 14.78 16.35 -3.54
N GLY A 189 15.32 16.98 -4.59
CA GLY A 189 16.15 16.31 -5.60
C GLY A 189 15.42 15.61 -6.74
N VAL A 190 14.12 15.40 -6.66
CA VAL A 190 13.33 14.91 -7.79
C VAL A 190 12.72 16.08 -8.54
N PRO A 191 12.89 16.18 -9.87
CA PRO A 191 12.20 17.20 -10.66
C PRO A 191 10.71 17.11 -10.44
N GLN A 192 10.10 18.17 -9.87
CA GLN A 192 8.67 18.24 -9.66
C GLN A 192 7.99 18.64 -10.96
N PRO A 193 7.16 17.78 -11.57
CA PRO A 193 6.30 18.23 -12.66
C PRO A 193 5.32 19.28 -12.13
N SER A 194 5.17 20.40 -12.83
CA SER A 194 4.30 21.51 -12.41
C SER A 194 2.78 21.19 -12.49
N ASP A 195 2.42 19.99 -12.91
CA ASP A 195 1.06 19.50 -13.14
C ASP A 195 0.68 18.35 -12.21
N VAL A 196 1.49 18.06 -11.20
CA VAL A 196 1.19 17.09 -10.15
C VAL A 196 0.76 17.83 -8.89
N ASP A 197 -0.46 17.56 -8.44
CA ASP A 197 -0.95 18.05 -7.16
C ASP A 197 -0.51 17.10 -6.05
N PHE A 198 0.26 17.63 -5.12
CA PHE A 198 0.76 16.88 -3.98
C PHE A 198 0.02 17.29 -2.72
N VAL A 199 -0.59 16.35 -2.05
CA VAL A 199 -1.31 16.57 -0.80
C VAL A 199 -0.91 15.50 0.21
N GLY A 200 -0.47 15.91 1.40
CA GLY A 200 -0.18 15.03 2.52
C GLY A 200 -1.31 15.04 3.54
N ILE A 201 -1.63 13.89 4.10
CA ILE A 201 -2.51 13.79 5.27
C ILE A 201 -1.65 13.71 6.51
N GLY A 202 -1.96 14.56 7.48
CA GLY A 202 -1.15 14.71 8.69
C GLY A 202 0.10 15.57 8.48
N ALA A 203 0.65 16.08 9.57
CA ALA A 203 1.87 16.86 9.52
C ALA A 203 3.05 15.90 9.27
N GLY A 204 3.50 15.79 8.03
CA GLY A 204 4.82 15.27 7.75
C GLY A 204 4.96 13.98 6.99
N ILE A 205 3.93 13.45 6.32
CA ILE A 205 4.17 12.36 5.37
C ILE A 205 4.80 12.96 4.12
N ARG A 206 6.11 12.99 4.12
CA ARG A 206 6.94 13.45 3.01
C ARG A 206 7.92 12.36 2.64
N GLU A 207 8.05 12.08 1.37
CA GLU A 207 9.03 11.16 0.87
C GLU A 207 10.44 11.74 1.02
N SER A 208 11.28 11.06 1.80
CA SER A 208 12.70 11.38 1.97
C SER A 208 13.47 10.06 1.90
N PRO A 209 14.69 10.04 1.39
CA PRO A 209 15.50 8.82 1.43
C PRO A 209 15.81 8.38 2.87
N ASP A 210 15.92 9.32 3.77
CA ASP A 210 16.29 9.12 5.17
C ASP A 210 15.57 10.19 6.01
N LEU A 211 14.38 9.88 6.50
CA LEU A 211 13.55 10.82 7.25
C LEU A 211 14.03 11.02 8.69
N ASN A 212 14.63 10.00 9.27
CA ASN A 212 15.12 10.00 10.65
C ASN A 212 16.57 10.49 10.78
N ALA A 213 17.25 10.73 9.64
CA ALA A 213 18.63 11.19 9.55
C ALA A 213 19.67 10.23 10.19
N ASP A 214 19.44 8.93 10.05
CA ASP A 214 20.36 7.89 10.55
C ASP A 214 21.36 7.39 9.50
N ARG A 215 21.27 7.91 8.26
CA ARG A 215 22.11 7.60 7.10
C ARG A 215 21.80 6.23 6.45
N PHE A 216 20.64 5.67 6.74
CA PHE A 216 20.12 4.51 6.04
C PHE A 216 18.94 4.93 5.16
N LEU A 217 18.77 4.22 4.06
CA LEU A 217 17.59 4.38 3.21
C LEU A 217 16.38 3.80 3.93
N ASP A 218 15.37 4.63 4.17
CA ASP A 218 14.10 4.16 4.72
C ASP A 218 13.45 3.17 3.74
N ILE A 219 12.85 2.10 4.26
CA ILE A 219 12.48 0.90 3.49
C ILE A 219 11.50 1.16 2.34
N ALA A 220 10.61 2.14 2.48
CA ALA A 220 9.63 2.51 1.46
C ALA A 220 9.88 3.91 0.88
N ALA A 221 11.02 4.50 1.18
CA ALA A 221 11.37 5.80 0.64
C ALA A 221 11.39 5.75 -0.91
N GLY A 222 10.81 6.77 -1.56
CA GLY A 222 10.74 6.86 -3.01
C GLY A 222 9.67 5.99 -3.67
N HIS A 223 8.88 5.23 -2.91
CA HIS A 223 7.91 4.29 -3.45
C HIS A 223 6.82 4.99 -4.30
N SER A 224 6.24 6.07 -3.80
CA SER A 224 5.27 6.87 -4.56
C SER A 224 5.88 7.53 -5.80
N THR A 225 7.11 8.04 -5.70
CA THR A 225 7.85 8.61 -6.83
C THR A 225 8.06 7.58 -7.94
N PHE A 226 8.46 6.37 -7.57
CA PHE A 226 8.67 5.26 -8.48
C PHE A 226 7.36 4.87 -9.22
N ILE A 227 6.25 4.75 -8.47
CA ILE A 227 4.90 4.44 -8.98
C ILE A 227 4.41 5.52 -9.94
N ARG A 228 4.49 6.79 -9.52
CA ARG A 228 4.07 7.93 -10.32
C ARG A 228 4.72 7.93 -11.70
N THR A 229 6.01 7.68 -11.75
CA THR A 229 6.76 7.69 -13.01
C THR A 229 6.36 6.54 -13.94
N ILE A 230 6.05 5.36 -13.40
CA ILE A 230 5.50 4.25 -14.22
C ILE A 230 4.19 4.69 -14.88
N ILE A 231 3.28 5.32 -14.13
CA ILE A 231 2.00 5.81 -14.67
C ILE A 231 2.22 6.89 -15.73
N GLN A 232 3.09 7.87 -15.46
CA GLN A 232 3.36 8.98 -16.37
C GLN A 232 4.03 8.55 -17.68
N ARG A 233 4.82 7.48 -17.65
CA ARG A 233 5.36 6.89 -18.89
C ARG A 233 4.26 6.33 -19.79
N ALA A 234 3.25 5.72 -19.18
CA ALA A 234 2.11 5.13 -19.90
C ALA A 234 1.11 6.19 -20.40
N SER A 235 0.84 7.19 -19.57
CA SER A 235 -0.13 8.26 -19.86
C SER A 235 0.44 9.62 -19.44
N PRO A 236 1.27 10.25 -20.28
CA PRO A 236 1.95 11.51 -19.97
C PRO A 236 0.99 12.70 -19.75
N SER A 237 -0.22 12.62 -20.27
CA SER A 237 -1.27 13.65 -20.15
C SER A 237 -2.14 13.51 -18.91
N ALA A 238 -2.05 12.36 -18.19
CA ALA A 238 -2.85 12.13 -17.00
C ALA A 238 -2.58 13.22 -15.94
N SER A 239 -3.67 13.74 -15.35
CA SER A 239 -3.56 14.57 -14.16
C SER A 239 -3.22 13.68 -12.97
N MET A 240 -2.21 14.04 -12.20
CA MET A 240 -1.77 13.24 -11.06
C MET A 240 -2.12 13.93 -9.74
N LEU A 241 -2.73 13.19 -8.81
CA LEU A 241 -2.92 13.57 -7.41
C LEU A 241 -2.18 12.55 -6.53
N CYS A 242 -1.11 12.96 -5.88
CA CYS A 242 -0.35 12.09 -4.97
C CYS A 242 -0.73 12.43 -3.53
N VAL A 243 -1.16 11.43 -2.77
CA VAL A 243 -1.61 11.56 -1.38
C VAL A 243 -0.81 10.63 -0.49
N GLY A 244 -0.12 11.19 0.50
CA GLY A 244 0.62 10.42 1.49
C GLY A 244 -0.30 9.82 2.54
N ALA A 245 -0.27 8.50 2.69
CA ALA A 245 -0.99 7.73 3.69
C ALA A 245 -0.10 6.64 4.34
N ILE A 246 1.05 6.38 3.75
CA ILE A 246 2.00 5.39 4.19
C ILE A 246 3.29 6.10 4.60
N HIS A 247 3.89 5.71 5.71
CA HIS A 247 5.16 6.25 6.17
C HIS A 247 6.34 5.66 5.38
N ASN A 248 7.50 6.32 5.45
CA ASN A 248 8.70 5.85 4.75
C ASN A 248 9.21 4.49 5.27
N ASP A 249 8.86 4.09 6.49
CA ASP A 249 9.06 2.73 7.03
C ASP A 249 8.07 1.70 6.44
N GLY A 250 7.25 2.12 5.48
CA GLY A 250 6.41 1.23 4.68
C GLY A 250 5.09 0.83 5.35
N ASP A 251 4.75 1.40 6.50
CA ASP A 251 3.50 1.13 7.19
C ASP A 251 2.54 2.34 7.21
N GLY A 252 1.27 2.06 7.06
CA GLY A 252 0.15 2.95 7.32
C GLY A 252 -0.94 2.19 8.04
N ASP A 253 -1.92 2.85 8.56
CA ASP A 253 -3.05 2.16 9.16
C ASP A 253 -4.37 2.45 8.42
N GLU A 254 -5.41 1.73 8.82
CA GLU A 254 -6.71 1.83 8.16
C GLU A 254 -7.28 3.25 8.20
N VAL A 255 -7.01 3.99 9.26
CA VAL A 255 -7.50 5.37 9.43
C VAL A 255 -6.77 6.31 8.49
N ASP A 256 -5.44 6.22 8.39
CA ASP A 256 -4.62 7.05 7.51
C ASP A 256 -5.02 6.86 6.04
N VAL A 257 -5.23 5.61 5.63
CA VAL A 257 -5.68 5.30 4.27
C VAL A 257 -7.12 5.79 4.01
N ALA A 258 -8.02 5.65 4.98
CA ALA A 258 -9.38 6.14 4.84
C ALA A 258 -9.43 7.66 4.72
N ASP A 259 -8.61 8.38 5.49
CA ASP A 259 -8.48 9.84 5.39
C ASP A 259 -7.90 10.27 4.03
N ALA A 260 -6.93 9.51 3.49
CA ALA A 260 -6.40 9.74 2.16
C ALA A 260 -7.46 9.56 1.06
N LEU A 261 -8.24 8.47 1.12
CA LEU A 261 -9.33 8.22 0.17
C LEU A 261 -10.43 9.27 0.28
N MET A 262 -10.74 9.74 1.50
CA MET A 262 -11.64 10.86 1.73
C MET A 262 -11.15 12.13 1.01
N LEU A 263 -9.86 12.44 1.14
CA LEU A 263 -9.26 13.58 0.47
C LEU A 263 -9.33 13.46 -1.06
N VAL A 264 -9.05 12.27 -1.62
CA VAL A 264 -9.24 12.00 -3.06
C VAL A 264 -10.69 12.26 -3.46
N ASN A 265 -11.65 11.79 -2.65
CA ASN A 265 -13.08 12.02 -2.90
C ASN A 265 -13.44 13.52 -2.90
N ASP A 266 -12.90 14.27 -1.96
CA ASP A 266 -13.23 15.69 -1.81
C ASP A 266 -12.51 16.58 -2.86
N THR A 267 -11.34 16.14 -3.35
CA THR A 267 -10.50 16.92 -4.27
C THR A 267 -10.86 16.71 -5.73
N VAL A 268 -11.07 15.47 -6.16
CA VAL A 268 -11.33 15.16 -7.58
C VAL A 268 -12.82 15.34 -7.87
N ALA A 269 -13.17 16.25 -8.77
CA ALA A 269 -14.57 16.52 -9.10
C ALA A 269 -15.17 15.45 -10.04
N ASP A 270 -14.46 15.08 -11.11
CA ASP A 270 -14.93 14.09 -12.09
C ASP A 270 -14.40 12.70 -11.75
N LYS A 271 -15.22 11.89 -11.10
CA LYS A 271 -14.89 10.51 -10.75
C LYS A 271 -14.99 9.55 -11.94
N CYS A 272 -15.72 9.90 -12.99
CA CYS A 272 -15.84 9.03 -14.17
C CYS A 272 -14.54 8.90 -14.96
N GLN A 273 -13.60 9.85 -14.76
CA GLN A 273 -12.26 9.84 -15.35
C GLN A 273 -11.18 9.48 -14.32
N LEU A 274 -11.57 9.08 -13.10
CA LEU A 274 -10.64 8.83 -12.00
C LEU A 274 -10.24 7.36 -11.93
N VAL A 275 -8.92 7.13 -11.88
CA VAL A 275 -8.34 5.85 -11.51
C VAL A 275 -7.53 6.04 -10.23
N VAL A 276 -7.78 5.24 -9.21
CA VAL A 276 -7.07 5.28 -7.92
C VAL A 276 -6.08 4.13 -7.86
N ASN A 277 -4.81 4.43 -7.62
CA ASN A 277 -3.73 3.45 -7.42
C ASN A 277 -3.50 3.24 -5.93
N LEU A 278 -3.63 1.99 -5.47
CA LEU A 278 -3.35 1.55 -4.10
C LEU A 278 -2.27 0.46 -4.13
N SER A 279 -1.00 0.88 -4.05
CA SER A 279 0.13 -0.05 -4.13
C SER A 279 0.55 -0.59 -2.75
N PHE A 280 -0.41 -0.85 -1.90
CA PHE A 280 -0.25 -1.45 -0.57
C PHE A 280 -1.31 -2.50 -0.30
N SER A 281 -1.11 -3.29 0.74
CA SER A 281 -2.09 -4.29 1.17
C SER A 281 -1.84 -4.74 2.61
N GLY A 282 -2.88 -5.28 3.26
CA GLY A 282 -2.81 -5.81 4.61
C GLY A 282 -3.61 -7.11 4.78
N TYR A 283 -3.29 -7.88 5.81
CA TYR A 283 -4.11 -8.98 6.29
C TYR A 283 -5.02 -8.49 7.40
N TYR A 284 -6.29 -8.79 7.29
CA TYR A 284 -7.30 -8.37 8.25
C TYR A 284 -7.81 -9.54 9.09
N LEU A 285 -8.31 -9.22 10.27
CA LEU A 285 -8.85 -10.21 11.18
C LEU A 285 -10.01 -10.98 10.52
N ASP A 286 -9.92 -12.31 10.55
CA ASP A 286 -10.89 -13.24 9.97
C ASP A 286 -11.06 -13.08 8.43
N ASP A 287 -10.06 -12.52 7.75
CA ASP A 287 -10.05 -12.25 6.31
C ASP A 287 -11.28 -11.45 5.81
N VAL A 288 -11.76 -10.55 6.65
CA VAL A 288 -12.87 -9.63 6.33
C VAL A 288 -12.30 -8.28 5.92
N GLU A 289 -12.93 -7.66 4.95
CA GLU A 289 -12.51 -6.37 4.41
C GLU A 289 -12.41 -5.25 5.45
N PRO A 290 -11.50 -4.27 5.25
CA PRO A 290 -11.34 -3.12 6.13
C PRO A 290 -12.55 -2.20 6.03
N PRO A 291 -13.27 -1.94 7.13
CA PRO A 291 -14.56 -1.24 7.06
C PRO A 291 -14.46 0.21 6.59
N MET A 292 -13.48 0.97 7.08
CA MET A 292 -13.34 2.38 6.71
C MET A 292 -12.78 2.57 5.30
N ILE A 293 -11.77 1.78 4.93
CA ILE A 293 -11.21 1.76 3.57
C ILE A 293 -12.30 1.33 2.59
N ALA A 294 -13.06 0.27 2.90
CA ALA A 294 -14.15 -0.22 2.06
C ALA A 294 -15.26 0.82 1.87
N PHE A 295 -15.60 1.58 2.91
CA PHE A 295 -16.57 2.67 2.82
C PHE A 295 -16.15 3.70 1.74
N TRP A 296 -14.91 4.17 1.79
CA TRP A 296 -14.45 5.19 0.84
C TRP A 296 -14.22 4.63 -0.56
N ILE A 297 -13.71 3.40 -0.69
CA ILE A 297 -13.58 2.73 -1.99
C ILE A 297 -14.95 2.63 -2.67
N ARG A 298 -15.97 2.14 -1.97
CA ARG A 298 -17.34 2.05 -2.52
C ARG A 298 -17.95 3.40 -2.82
N THR A 299 -17.66 4.42 -2.01
CA THR A 299 -18.09 5.80 -2.26
C THR A 299 -17.52 6.33 -3.57
N LEU A 300 -16.24 6.12 -3.83
CA LEU A 300 -15.57 6.53 -5.07
C LEU A 300 -16.11 5.73 -6.29
N ILE A 301 -16.24 4.40 -6.16
CA ILE A 301 -16.75 3.54 -7.22
C ILE A 301 -18.22 3.86 -7.57
N ALA A 302 -19.06 4.15 -6.59
CA ALA A 302 -20.45 4.56 -6.80
C ALA A 302 -20.57 5.86 -7.60
N GLN A 303 -19.52 6.70 -7.61
CA GLN A 303 -19.42 7.92 -8.40
C GLN A 303 -18.74 7.72 -9.76
N GLY A 304 -18.36 6.50 -10.11
CA GLY A 304 -17.79 6.14 -11.41
C GLY A 304 -16.26 5.97 -11.44
N ALA A 305 -15.57 6.10 -10.31
CA ALA A 305 -14.13 5.87 -10.24
C ALA A 305 -13.79 4.37 -10.37
N VAL A 306 -12.55 4.11 -10.78
CA VAL A 306 -11.94 2.78 -10.75
C VAL A 306 -10.86 2.75 -9.68
N VAL A 307 -10.86 1.72 -8.85
CA VAL A 307 -9.82 1.50 -7.84
C VAL A 307 -9.03 0.25 -8.20
N VAL A 308 -7.71 0.40 -8.25
CA VAL A 308 -6.75 -0.66 -8.61
C VAL A 308 -5.81 -0.88 -7.44
N ALA A 309 -5.63 -2.13 -7.00
CA ALA A 309 -4.82 -2.42 -5.83
C ALA A 309 -3.86 -3.60 -6.01
N ALA A 310 -2.70 -3.52 -5.36
CA ALA A 310 -1.66 -4.54 -5.39
C ALA A 310 -2.07 -5.80 -4.62
N ALA A 311 -1.94 -6.97 -5.24
CA ALA A 311 -2.28 -8.25 -4.62
C ALA A 311 -1.38 -8.60 -3.41
N GLY A 312 -0.17 -8.03 -3.34
CA GLY A 312 0.80 -8.26 -2.28
C GLY A 312 1.91 -9.23 -2.68
N ASN A 313 2.98 -9.26 -1.87
CA ASN A 313 4.25 -9.87 -2.23
C ASN A 313 4.66 -11.03 -1.27
N ASN A 314 3.73 -11.85 -0.84
CA ASN A 314 4.01 -12.97 0.09
C ASN A 314 4.03 -14.34 -0.59
N GLY A 315 3.84 -14.41 -1.92
CA GLY A 315 3.75 -15.66 -2.66
C GLY A 315 2.58 -16.55 -2.19
N ALA A 316 1.50 -15.95 -1.69
CA ALA A 316 0.44 -16.65 -0.99
C ALA A 316 -0.93 -16.47 -1.68
N CYS A 317 -1.81 -17.45 -1.50
CA CYS A 317 -3.19 -17.38 -1.98
C CYS A 317 -4.15 -16.71 -0.98
N ARG A 318 -3.70 -16.39 0.24
CA ARG A 318 -4.52 -15.70 1.24
C ARG A 318 -4.88 -14.30 0.73
N LYS A 319 -6.15 -13.95 0.89
CA LYS A 319 -6.68 -12.63 0.52
C LYS A 319 -5.96 -11.51 1.26
N LYS A 320 -5.53 -10.49 0.52
CA LYS A 320 -5.08 -9.22 1.08
C LYS A 320 -6.01 -8.09 0.65
N PHE A 321 -6.25 -7.16 1.55
CA PHE A 321 -7.11 -6.03 1.28
C PHE A 321 -6.30 -4.73 1.16
N PRO A 322 -6.76 -3.80 0.30
CA PRO A 322 -8.07 -3.77 -0.36
C PRO A 322 -8.18 -4.60 -1.66
N ALA A 323 -7.10 -5.18 -2.19
CA ALA A 323 -7.08 -5.86 -3.47
C ALA A 323 -8.13 -6.98 -3.60
N ALA A 324 -8.40 -7.73 -2.53
CA ALA A 324 -9.36 -8.84 -2.55
C ALA A 324 -10.82 -8.42 -2.36
N MET A 325 -11.14 -7.13 -2.35
CA MET A 325 -12.51 -6.64 -2.42
C MET A 325 -13.07 -6.87 -3.82
N PRO A 326 -14.31 -7.37 -3.96
CA PRO A 326 -14.88 -7.73 -5.28
C PRO A 326 -14.99 -6.55 -6.26
N GLU A 327 -15.08 -5.32 -5.73
CA GLU A 327 -15.23 -4.10 -6.52
C GLU A 327 -13.90 -3.50 -6.98
N VAL A 328 -12.78 -3.95 -6.38
CA VAL A 328 -11.43 -3.45 -6.66
C VAL A 328 -10.77 -4.29 -7.75
N LEU A 329 -10.09 -3.66 -8.67
CA LEU A 329 -9.28 -4.33 -9.68
C LEU A 329 -7.95 -4.76 -9.05
N SER A 330 -7.82 -6.05 -8.74
CA SER A 330 -6.64 -6.62 -8.11
C SER A 330 -5.54 -6.95 -9.10
N VAL A 331 -4.29 -6.59 -8.77
CA VAL A 331 -3.14 -6.75 -9.67
C VAL A 331 -2.03 -7.57 -9.05
N GLY A 332 -1.72 -8.70 -9.68
CA GLY A 332 -0.55 -9.55 -9.42
C GLY A 332 0.67 -9.13 -10.24
N SER A 333 1.78 -9.82 -10.03
CA SER A 333 3.05 -9.57 -10.74
C SER A 333 3.45 -10.75 -11.61
N VAL A 334 3.99 -10.43 -12.79
CA VAL A 334 4.67 -11.37 -13.68
C VAL A 334 6.06 -10.86 -14.00
N GLY A 335 6.98 -11.80 -14.19
CA GLY A 335 8.33 -11.57 -14.66
C GLY A 335 8.56 -12.19 -16.04
N PRO A 336 9.80 -12.17 -16.53
CA PRO A 336 10.16 -12.74 -17.83
C PRO A 336 9.86 -14.23 -17.98
N CYS A 337 9.85 -14.97 -16.86
CA CYS A 337 9.66 -16.43 -16.87
C CYS A 337 8.23 -16.86 -16.46
N GLY A 338 7.29 -15.95 -16.26
CA GLY A 338 5.93 -16.23 -15.81
C GLY A 338 5.55 -15.46 -14.54
N PRO A 339 4.63 -15.98 -13.70
CA PRO A 339 4.29 -15.34 -12.45
C PRO A 339 5.49 -15.09 -11.56
N SER A 340 5.56 -13.88 -10.98
CA SER A 340 6.60 -13.56 -10.00
C SER A 340 6.45 -14.42 -8.75
N ALA A 341 7.54 -15.00 -8.27
CA ALA A 341 7.52 -15.92 -7.12
C ALA A 341 6.98 -15.27 -5.83
N PHE A 342 7.16 -13.96 -5.70
CA PHE A 342 6.63 -13.19 -4.58
C PHE A 342 5.15 -12.82 -4.74
N SER A 343 4.59 -12.83 -5.97
CA SER A 343 3.23 -12.37 -6.18
C SER A 343 2.20 -13.19 -5.42
N ASN A 344 1.33 -12.52 -4.67
CA ASN A 344 0.11 -13.18 -4.22
C ASN A 344 -0.76 -13.54 -5.41
N HIS A 345 -1.53 -14.61 -5.26
CA HIS A 345 -2.31 -15.23 -6.33
C HIS A 345 -3.62 -15.80 -5.79
N GLY A 346 -4.53 -16.10 -6.71
CA GLY A 346 -5.80 -16.71 -6.39
C GLY A 346 -6.92 -16.22 -7.30
N PRO A 347 -8.13 -16.81 -7.20
CA PRO A 347 -9.26 -16.47 -8.07
C PRO A 347 -9.76 -15.02 -7.88
N TRP A 348 -9.24 -14.33 -6.88
CA TRP A 348 -9.54 -12.93 -6.57
C TRP A 348 -8.58 -11.94 -7.27
N VAL A 349 -7.56 -12.43 -8.00
CA VAL A 349 -6.67 -11.60 -8.81
C VAL A 349 -7.24 -11.43 -10.22
N ASP A 350 -7.51 -10.18 -10.62
CA ASP A 350 -8.16 -9.85 -11.89
C ASP A 350 -7.19 -9.71 -13.06
N ALA A 351 -6.03 -9.13 -12.78
CA ALA A 351 -4.98 -8.87 -13.77
C ALA A 351 -3.59 -9.06 -13.17
N SER A 352 -2.60 -9.22 -14.03
CA SER A 352 -1.18 -9.15 -13.67
C SER A 352 -0.41 -8.38 -14.73
N ALA A 353 0.64 -7.69 -14.31
CA ALA A 353 1.53 -6.94 -15.19
C ALA A 353 2.99 -7.14 -14.79
N PRO A 354 3.98 -6.77 -15.62
CA PRO A 354 5.38 -6.81 -15.25
C PRO A 354 5.63 -6.08 -13.92
N GLY A 355 6.39 -6.72 -13.02
CA GLY A 355 6.68 -6.17 -11.71
C GLY A 355 8.02 -6.66 -11.16
N GLU A 356 8.91 -7.23 -11.99
CA GLU A 356 10.25 -7.63 -11.62
C GLU A 356 11.29 -6.71 -12.28
N ASP A 357 12.26 -6.26 -11.48
CA ASP A 357 13.43 -5.49 -11.92
C ASP A 357 13.07 -4.27 -12.79
N LEU A 358 11.97 -3.60 -12.44
CA LEU A 358 11.56 -2.39 -13.13
C LEU A 358 12.47 -1.22 -12.74
N VAL A 359 12.77 -0.36 -13.71
CA VAL A 359 13.56 0.85 -13.50
C VAL A 359 12.66 2.07 -13.59
N SER A 360 12.73 2.95 -12.58
CA SER A 360 11.94 4.19 -12.52
C SER A 360 12.72 5.31 -11.85
N GLU A 361 12.15 6.52 -11.85
CA GLU A 361 12.74 7.67 -11.15
C GLU A 361 12.78 7.40 -9.64
N PHE A 362 13.85 7.94 -9.05
CA PHE A 362 14.13 7.83 -7.63
C PHE A 362 14.86 9.07 -7.14
N PHE A 363 15.29 9.07 -5.89
CA PHE A 363 16.06 10.17 -5.34
C PHE A 363 17.36 10.42 -6.12
N ASP A 364 17.75 11.70 -6.17
CA ASP A 364 19.03 12.14 -6.68
C ASP A 364 19.98 12.42 -5.50
N HIS A 365 21.24 12.00 -5.60
CA HIS A 365 22.28 12.27 -4.61
C HIS A 365 22.05 11.70 -3.20
N PHE A 366 21.54 10.47 -3.09
CA PHE A 366 21.58 9.72 -1.85
C PHE A 366 22.67 8.65 -1.93
N ASP A 367 23.61 8.70 -0.97
CA ASP A 367 24.66 7.69 -0.74
C ASP A 367 24.54 7.20 0.69
N GLY A 368 24.07 5.99 0.87
CA GLY A 368 23.85 5.39 2.18
C GLY A 368 23.45 3.92 2.08
N ALA A 369 23.58 3.21 3.19
CA ALA A 369 23.09 1.84 3.31
C ALA A 369 21.56 1.86 3.42
N TYR A 370 20.89 0.79 2.91
CA TYR A 370 19.47 0.65 3.21
C TYR A 370 19.26 0.13 4.64
N GLU A 371 18.12 0.45 5.22
CA GLU A 371 17.75 -0.01 6.54
C GLU A 371 17.47 -1.53 6.50
N ALA A 372 18.29 -2.34 7.21
CA ALA A 372 18.17 -3.79 7.21
C ALA A 372 17.05 -4.23 8.15
N LEU A 373 16.07 -4.96 7.65
CA LEU A 373 15.02 -5.58 8.47
C LEU A 373 15.56 -6.71 9.36
N ILE A 374 16.76 -7.22 9.07
CA ILE A 374 17.42 -8.28 9.83
C ILE A 374 18.70 -7.69 10.41
N PRO A 375 18.84 -7.61 11.75
CA PRO A 375 19.98 -6.94 12.41
C PRO A 375 21.37 -7.46 12.04
N ASP A 376 21.47 -8.69 11.56
CA ASP A 376 22.73 -9.36 11.27
C ASP A 376 23.15 -9.25 9.78
N THR A 377 22.40 -8.58 8.94
CA THR A 377 22.81 -8.33 7.55
C THR A 377 23.74 -7.14 7.47
N VAL A 378 24.86 -7.31 6.76
CA VAL A 378 25.74 -6.19 6.44
C VAL A 378 24.95 -5.23 5.55
N PRO A 379 24.78 -3.96 5.94
CA PRO A 379 24.08 -2.99 5.10
C PRO A 379 24.74 -2.89 3.74
N ASP A 380 23.94 -2.99 2.68
CA ASP A 380 24.40 -2.68 1.34
C ASP A 380 24.52 -1.16 1.20
N ILE A 381 25.60 -0.68 0.62
CA ILE A 381 25.80 0.76 0.39
C ILE A 381 25.33 1.07 -1.01
N ASP A 382 24.27 1.87 -1.09
CA ASP A 382 23.65 2.30 -2.33
C ASP A 382 24.03 3.75 -2.65
N ASP A 383 24.40 4.00 -3.89
CA ASP A 383 24.62 5.32 -4.44
C ASP A 383 23.54 5.60 -5.50
N PHE A 384 22.49 6.32 -5.09
CA PHE A 384 21.39 6.66 -5.96
C PHE A 384 21.66 7.97 -6.69
N ALA A 385 21.38 7.98 -8.00
CA ALA A 385 21.55 9.10 -8.90
C ALA A 385 20.32 9.27 -9.81
N GLY A 386 19.16 9.53 -9.23
CA GLY A 386 17.91 9.84 -9.94
C GLY A 386 17.12 8.64 -10.44
N SER A 387 17.61 7.41 -10.27
CA SER A 387 16.88 6.20 -10.67
C SER A 387 17.17 5.01 -9.78
N ALA A 388 16.18 4.11 -9.68
CA ALA A 388 16.30 2.85 -8.96
C ALA A 388 15.74 1.70 -9.77
N MET A 389 16.13 0.48 -9.42
CA MET A 389 15.53 -0.77 -9.88
C MET A 389 14.80 -1.43 -8.72
N TRP A 390 13.53 -1.81 -8.94
CA TRP A 390 12.70 -2.36 -7.88
C TRP A 390 11.73 -3.43 -8.38
N SER A 391 11.30 -4.32 -7.47
CA SER A 391 10.36 -5.40 -7.79
C SER A 391 9.19 -5.44 -6.79
N GLY A 392 7.99 -5.73 -7.28
CA GLY A 392 6.80 -5.87 -6.44
C GLY A 392 5.49 -5.76 -7.23
N THR A 393 4.41 -6.32 -6.71
CA THR A 393 3.04 -6.07 -7.21
C THR A 393 2.68 -4.59 -7.12
N SER A 394 3.34 -3.85 -6.23
CA SER A 394 3.24 -2.39 -6.12
C SER A 394 3.62 -1.67 -7.41
N PHE A 395 4.44 -2.28 -8.26
CA PHE A 395 4.88 -1.69 -9.54
C PHE A 395 4.14 -2.28 -10.75
N SER A 396 3.57 -3.48 -10.60
CA SER A 396 2.61 -4.02 -11.57
C SER A 396 1.29 -3.24 -11.58
N THR A 397 0.86 -2.78 -10.39
CA THR A 397 -0.37 -2.00 -10.23
C THR A 397 -0.35 -0.70 -11.03
N PRO A 398 0.67 0.17 -10.93
CA PRO A 398 0.74 1.39 -11.73
C PRO A 398 0.91 1.14 -13.24
N ALA A 399 1.46 -0.01 -13.65
CA ALA A 399 1.47 -0.38 -15.07
C ALA A 399 0.05 -0.60 -15.61
N VAL A 400 -0.82 -1.26 -14.82
CA VAL A 400 -2.24 -1.42 -15.15
C VAL A 400 -2.98 -0.07 -15.11
N VAL A 401 -2.73 0.75 -14.08
CA VAL A 401 -3.30 2.10 -13.94
C VAL A 401 -2.94 2.99 -15.12
N GLY A 402 -1.67 2.99 -15.52
CA GLY A 402 -1.20 3.74 -16.69
C GLY A 402 -1.86 3.27 -18.00
N ALA A 403 -2.03 1.95 -18.17
CA ALA A 403 -2.74 1.40 -19.32
C ALA A 403 -4.23 1.79 -19.34
N LEU A 404 -4.88 1.86 -18.17
CA LEU A 404 -6.25 2.36 -18.06
C LEU A 404 -6.34 3.84 -18.41
N ALA A 405 -5.42 4.66 -17.87
CA ALA A 405 -5.37 6.08 -18.14
C ALA A 405 -5.17 6.36 -19.66
N GLU A 406 -4.25 5.63 -20.30
CA GLU A 406 -4.05 5.71 -21.75
C GLU A 406 -5.31 5.35 -22.54
N LEU A 407 -6.05 4.31 -22.12
CA LEU A 407 -7.32 3.93 -22.77
C LEU A 407 -8.42 4.98 -22.57
N ILE A 408 -8.53 5.57 -21.38
CA ILE A 408 -9.46 6.65 -21.09
C ILE A 408 -9.23 7.81 -22.06
N GLU A 409 -7.97 8.20 -22.22
CA GLU A 409 -7.59 9.31 -23.11
C GLU A 409 -7.80 8.96 -24.57
N SER A 410 -7.25 7.82 -25.03
CA SER A 410 -7.24 7.45 -26.46
C SER A 410 -8.64 7.14 -27.00
N HIS A 411 -9.55 6.64 -26.14
CA HIS A 411 -10.92 6.32 -26.52
C HIS A 411 -11.96 7.34 -26.02
N ALA A 412 -11.53 8.39 -25.30
CA ALA A 412 -12.42 9.36 -24.67
C ALA A 412 -13.57 8.67 -23.88
N CYS A 413 -13.26 7.65 -23.11
CA CYS A 413 -14.24 6.83 -22.43
C CYS A 413 -14.12 6.95 -20.89
N PRO A 414 -15.21 6.66 -20.13
CA PRO A 414 -15.13 6.55 -18.68
C PRO A 414 -14.17 5.46 -18.19
N ALA A 415 -13.61 5.62 -16.99
CA ALA A 415 -12.66 4.68 -16.39
C ALA A 415 -13.21 3.23 -16.32
N VAL A 416 -14.49 3.08 -15.99
CA VAL A 416 -15.16 1.75 -15.96
C VAL A 416 -15.18 1.06 -17.33
N VAL A 417 -15.32 1.82 -18.42
CA VAL A 417 -15.28 1.28 -19.80
C VAL A 417 -13.87 0.87 -20.18
N ALA A 418 -12.85 1.62 -19.73
CA ALA A 418 -11.46 1.23 -19.93
C ALA A 418 -11.13 -0.11 -19.23
N VAL A 419 -11.65 -0.36 -18.03
CA VAL A 419 -11.52 -1.67 -17.35
C VAL A 419 -12.15 -2.80 -18.17
N ASP A 420 -13.37 -2.59 -18.71
CA ASP A 420 -14.03 -3.60 -19.52
C ASP A 420 -13.21 -3.95 -20.77
N GLN A 421 -12.59 -2.94 -21.40
CA GLN A 421 -11.73 -3.15 -22.56
C GLN A 421 -10.39 -3.84 -22.21
N LEU A 422 -9.77 -3.47 -21.08
CA LEU A 422 -8.46 -3.96 -20.70
C LEU A 422 -8.50 -5.35 -20.08
N VAL A 423 -9.49 -5.62 -19.22
CA VAL A 423 -9.48 -6.79 -18.32
C VAL A 423 -10.70 -7.70 -18.49
N ARG A 424 -11.87 -7.16 -18.87
CA ARG A 424 -13.11 -7.95 -18.90
C ARG A 424 -13.55 -8.39 -20.28
N ARG A 425 -12.93 -7.86 -21.34
CA ARG A 425 -13.29 -8.21 -22.73
C ARG A 425 -13.14 -9.71 -22.98
N PRO A 426 -14.10 -10.36 -23.66
CA PRO A 426 -13.99 -11.76 -24.08
C PRO A 426 -12.76 -12.00 -24.96
N GLY A 427 -12.14 -13.18 -24.81
CA GLY A 427 -10.99 -13.60 -25.63
C GLY A 427 -9.62 -13.11 -25.13
N LEU A 428 -9.55 -12.39 -24.02
CA LEU A 428 -8.27 -12.07 -23.40
C LEU A 428 -7.63 -13.34 -22.81
N PHE A 429 -6.31 -13.43 -22.95
CA PHE A 429 -5.55 -14.49 -22.29
C PHE A 429 -5.55 -14.28 -20.77
N ARG A 430 -6.00 -15.30 -20.03
CA ARG A 430 -6.04 -15.32 -18.59
C ARG A 430 -5.14 -16.43 -18.07
N LEU A 431 -4.27 -16.09 -17.16
CA LEU A 431 -3.48 -17.06 -16.41
C LEU A 431 -4.27 -17.48 -15.14
N PRO A 432 -4.48 -18.79 -14.90
CA PRO A 432 -5.14 -19.24 -13.68
C PRO A 432 -4.52 -18.60 -12.43
N ASP A 433 -5.36 -18.10 -11.53
CA ASP A 433 -4.98 -17.42 -10.28
C ASP A 433 -4.21 -16.10 -10.42
N TYR A 434 -3.91 -15.64 -11.64
CA TYR A 434 -3.21 -14.38 -11.93
C TYR A 434 -3.98 -13.44 -12.85
N GLY A 435 -5.17 -13.81 -13.30
CA GLY A 435 -6.03 -12.98 -14.11
C GLY A 435 -5.51 -12.70 -15.52
N VAL A 436 -5.89 -11.56 -16.08
CA VAL A 436 -5.48 -11.12 -17.43
C VAL A 436 -4.04 -10.60 -17.39
N ILE A 437 -3.20 -11.02 -18.32
CA ILE A 437 -1.84 -10.50 -18.44
C ILE A 437 -1.86 -9.20 -19.25
N VAL A 438 -1.60 -8.09 -18.56
CA VAL A 438 -1.46 -6.75 -19.14
C VAL A 438 0.01 -6.55 -19.47
N ASN A 439 0.42 -6.94 -20.66
CA ASN A 439 1.82 -6.85 -21.09
C ASN A 439 2.05 -5.54 -21.85
N ARG A 440 1.95 -4.41 -21.15
CA ARG A 440 2.39 -3.11 -21.66
C ARG A 440 3.62 -2.71 -20.85
N ILE A 441 4.79 -2.90 -21.45
CA ILE A 441 6.05 -2.38 -20.94
C ILE A 441 6.23 -1.01 -21.61
N PHE A 442 6.38 0.01 -20.81
CA PHE A 442 6.61 1.39 -21.25
C PHE A 442 8.07 1.79 -21.11
#